data_a6ab27dfc4d61517a85620e2a7ec5996
#
_entry.id   a6ab27dfc4d61517a85620e2a7ec5996
#
_cell.length_a   1.000
_cell.length_b   1.000
_cell.length_c   1.000
_cell.angle_alpha   90.00
_cell.angle_beta   90.00
_cell.angle_gamma   90.00
#
_symmetry.space_group_name_H-M   'P 1'
#
loop_
_entity.id
_entity.type
_entity.pdbx_description
1 polymer ?
#
loop_
_entity_poly.entity_id
_entity_poly.type
_entity_poly.pdbx_seq_one_letter_code
_entity_poly.pdbx_strand_id
1 'polypeptide(L)'
;FLGECGMGISDIIGVGEPKKVCAFEIWLFDKNDVRTVTKVLMSEDAFGDDSKRTSLAPKGEPLVADSGKAIVLETASLYISARIVDMQYGGGALPQNSFFNQLTLEFSAWRKI
;
A
#
# COMPACT_ATOMS: atom_id res chain seq x y z
N PHE A 1 13.27 -14.74 -15.01
CA PHE A 1 12.41 -14.40 -13.86
C PHE A 1 13.25 -14.12 -12.62
N LEU A 2 13.22 -12.90 -12.13
CA LEU A 2 13.98 -12.48 -10.95
C LEU A 2 13.07 -12.37 -9.72
N GLY A 3 11.81 -12.06 -9.91
CA GLY A 3 10.84 -11.89 -8.86
C GLY A 3 9.61 -11.20 -9.40
N GLU A 4 8.72 -10.78 -8.53
CA GLU A 4 7.55 -9.99 -8.94
C GLU A 4 7.12 -9.04 -7.84
N CYS A 5 6.42 -8.00 -8.24
CA CYS A 5 5.87 -7.03 -7.31
C CYS A 5 4.43 -6.72 -7.69
N GLY A 6 3.69 -6.15 -6.76
CA GLY A 6 2.32 -5.79 -7.03
C GLY A 6 1.67 -5.10 -5.85
N MET A 7 0.37 -4.87 -5.99
CA MET A 7 -0.44 -4.32 -4.92
C MET A 7 -1.79 -5.04 -4.87
N GLY A 8 -2.37 -5.06 -3.69
CA GLY A 8 -3.67 -5.66 -3.46
C GLY A 8 -4.43 -4.90 -2.40
N ILE A 9 -5.72 -5.22 -2.25
CA ILE A 9 -6.56 -4.62 -1.22
C ILE A 9 -6.23 -5.28 0.11
N SER A 10 -5.93 -4.48 1.12
CA SER A 10 -5.62 -4.97 2.47
C SER A 10 -6.77 -4.79 3.44
N ASP A 11 -7.54 -3.70 3.33
CA ASP A 11 -8.68 -3.45 4.22
C ASP A 11 -9.69 -2.53 3.54
N ILE A 12 -10.95 -2.70 3.94
CA ILE A 12 -12.07 -1.88 3.45
C ILE A 12 -12.82 -1.26 4.61
N ILE A 13 -13.56 -0.18 4.35
CA ILE A 13 -14.36 0.51 5.35
C ILE A 13 -15.80 0.64 4.84
N GLY A 14 -16.76 0.56 5.77
CA GLY A 14 -18.18 0.67 5.40
C GLY A 14 -18.70 -0.57 4.70
N VAL A 15 -19.86 -0.43 4.08
CA VAL A 15 -20.58 -1.52 3.41
C VAL A 15 -20.99 -1.09 2.00
N GLY A 16 -21.31 -2.06 1.16
CA GLY A 16 -21.86 -1.81 -0.18
C GLY A 16 -20.84 -1.98 -1.30
N GLU A 17 -21.32 -1.69 -2.50
CA GLU A 17 -20.53 -1.77 -3.73
C GLU A 17 -20.57 -0.40 -4.43
N PRO A 18 -19.45 0.05 -5.06
CA PRO A 18 -18.14 -0.59 -5.03
C PRO A 18 -17.51 -0.56 -3.63
N LYS A 19 -16.58 -1.47 -3.38
CA LYS A 19 -15.88 -1.54 -2.10
C LYS A 19 -15.09 -0.26 -1.85
N LYS A 20 -15.13 0.22 -0.60
CA LYS A 20 -14.42 1.43 -0.18
C LYS A 20 -13.12 1.02 0.50
N VAL A 21 -12.02 1.14 -0.21
CA VAL A 21 -10.72 0.65 0.24
C VAL A 21 -10.02 1.70 1.09
N CYS A 22 -9.62 1.34 2.32
CA CYS A 22 -8.88 2.22 3.22
C CYS A 22 -7.40 1.84 3.36
N ALA A 23 -7.00 0.68 2.87
CA ALA A 23 -5.61 0.24 2.91
C ALA A 23 -5.29 -0.70 1.76
N PHE A 24 -4.10 -0.53 1.19
CA PHE A 24 -3.54 -1.40 0.17
C PHE A 24 -2.25 -2.00 0.70
N GLU A 25 -1.93 -3.22 0.27
CA GLU A 25 -0.61 -3.78 0.51
C GLU A 25 0.21 -3.71 -0.77
N ILE A 26 1.48 -3.37 -0.63
CA ILE A 26 2.45 -3.30 -1.72
C ILE A 26 3.52 -4.32 -1.38
N TRP A 27 3.83 -5.23 -2.30
CA TRP A 27 4.72 -6.35 -2.01
C TRP A 27 5.76 -6.54 -3.10
N LEU A 28 6.89 -7.14 -2.68
CA LEU A 28 7.99 -7.51 -3.55
C LEU A 28 8.44 -8.91 -3.19
N PHE A 29 8.36 -9.81 -4.15
CA PHE A 29 8.89 -11.16 -4.05
C PHE A 29 10.20 -11.23 -4.84
N ASP A 30 11.24 -11.77 -4.22
CA ASP A 30 12.56 -11.97 -4.83
C ASP A 30 12.84 -13.47 -4.82
N LYS A 31 13.07 -14.02 -5.99
CA LYS A 31 13.34 -15.46 -6.10
C LYS A 31 14.62 -15.90 -5.38
N ASN A 32 15.53 -14.95 -5.07
CA ASN A 32 16.77 -15.22 -4.36
C ASN A 32 16.70 -14.85 -2.87
N ASP A 33 15.50 -14.58 -2.36
CA ASP A 33 15.27 -14.23 -0.97
C ASP A 33 14.23 -15.18 -0.39
N VAL A 34 14.33 -15.45 0.91
CA VAL A 34 13.40 -16.35 1.58
C VAL A 34 12.08 -15.66 1.97
N ARG A 35 12.00 -14.35 1.85
CA ARG A 35 10.84 -13.58 2.31
C ARG A 35 10.29 -12.68 1.23
N THR A 36 8.96 -12.54 1.24
CA THR A 36 8.28 -11.46 0.51
C THR A 36 8.25 -10.25 1.43
N VAL A 37 8.70 -9.11 0.93
CA VAL A 37 8.65 -7.85 1.68
C VAL A 37 7.35 -7.15 1.35
N THR A 38 6.62 -6.71 2.37
CA THR A 38 5.32 -6.06 2.20
C THR A 38 5.25 -4.79 3.04
N LYS A 39 4.63 -3.75 2.50
CA LYS A 39 4.26 -2.54 3.24
C LYS A 39 2.79 -2.26 3.02
N VAL A 40 2.14 -1.68 4.02
CA VAL A 40 0.71 -1.37 3.99
C VAL A 40 0.51 0.13 3.84
N LEU A 41 -0.12 0.52 2.74
CA LEU A 41 -0.38 1.92 2.42
C LEU A 41 -1.80 2.25 2.87
N MET A 42 -1.94 3.15 3.85
CA MET A 42 -3.20 3.43 4.50
C MET A 42 -3.71 4.84 4.19
N SER A 43 -5.04 5.01 4.17
CA SER A 43 -5.65 6.33 4.11
C SER A 43 -5.26 7.12 5.37
N GLU A 44 -5.38 8.45 5.31
CA GLU A 44 -5.04 9.31 6.44
C GLU A 44 -5.86 8.95 7.68
N ASP A 45 -7.17 8.76 7.52
CA ASP A 45 -8.06 8.39 8.62
C ASP A 45 -7.69 7.01 9.20
N ALA A 46 -7.46 6.03 8.34
CA ALA A 46 -7.10 4.69 8.79
C ALA A 46 -5.76 4.68 9.50
N PHE A 47 -4.78 5.43 9.00
CA PHE A 47 -3.45 5.51 9.62
C PHE A 47 -3.52 6.17 11.01
N GLY A 48 -4.44 7.12 11.19
CA GLY A 48 -4.67 7.78 12.47
C GLY A 48 -5.42 6.91 13.49
N ASP A 49 -5.95 5.77 13.08
CA ASP A 49 -6.66 4.82 13.93
C ASP A 49 -5.69 3.76 14.45
N ASP A 50 -5.33 3.84 15.73
CA ASP A 50 -4.38 2.91 16.35
C ASP A 50 -4.80 1.46 16.21
N SER A 51 -6.08 1.18 16.31
CA SER A 51 -6.64 -0.17 16.19
C SER A 51 -6.39 -0.74 14.79
N LYS A 52 -6.63 0.05 13.75
CA LYS A 52 -6.39 -0.36 12.37
C LYS A 52 -4.90 -0.58 12.10
N ARG A 53 -4.05 0.36 12.53
CA ARG A 53 -2.59 0.20 12.36
C ARG A 53 -2.09 -1.06 13.01
N THR A 54 -2.54 -1.33 14.24
CA THR A 54 -2.14 -2.50 15.00
C THR A 54 -2.59 -3.79 14.30
N SER A 55 -3.81 -3.80 13.78
CA SER A 55 -4.34 -4.99 13.12
C SER A 55 -3.66 -5.28 11.78
N LEU A 56 -3.18 -4.26 11.08
CA LEU A 56 -2.52 -4.41 9.78
C LEU A 56 -1.00 -4.55 9.86
N ALA A 57 -0.39 -4.16 10.97
CA ALA A 57 1.06 -4.24 11.16
C ALA A 57 1.67 -5.63 10.89
N PRO A 58 1.01 -6.74 11.25
CA PRO A 58 1.54 -8.07 10.91
C PRO A 58 1.65 -8.35 9.41
N LYS A 59 0.90 -7.64 8.58
CA LYS A 59 0.98 -7.79 7.12
C LYS A 59 2.17 -7.06 6.54
N GLY A 60 2.56 -5.94 7.13
CA GLY A 60 3.68 -5.12 6.69
C GLY A 60 3.70 -3.78 7.40
N GLU A 61 4.79 -3.03 7.26
CA GLU A 61 4.93 -1.71 7.88
C GLU A 61 3.82 -0.77 7.42
N PRO A 62 3.01 -0.22 8.34
CA PRO A 62 1.98 0.75 7.97
C PRO A 62 2.59 2.10 7.58
N LEU A 63 2.12 2.65 6.47
CA LEU A 63 2.53 3.96 5.97
C LEU A 63 1.29 4.74 5.56
N VAL A 64 1.31 6.06 5.77
CA VAL A 64 0.22 6.92 5.32
C VAL A 64 0.43 7.25 3.84
N ALA A 65 -0.64 7.20 3.05
CA ALA A 65 -0.61 7.59 1.65
C ALA A 65 -0.57 9.10 1.53
N ASP A 66 0.30 9.59 0.65
CA ASP A 66 0.42 11.02 0.37
C ASP A 66 0.85 11.19 -1.08
N SER A 67 0.27 12.18 -1.76
CA SER A 67 0.54 12.42 -3.17
C SER A 67 2.02 12.74 -3.38
N GLY A 68 2.63 12.10 -4.37
CA GLY A 68 4.05 12.27 -4.66
C GLY A 68 4.99 11.39 -3.84
N LYS A 69 4.49 10.73 -2.81
CA LYS A 69 5.29 9.88 -1.95
C LYS A 69 5.73 8.61 -2.69
N ALA A 70 6.97 8.21 -2.47
CA ALA A 70 7.49 6.94 -2.97
C ALA A 70 7.62 5.94 -1.82
N ILE A 71 7.11 4.74 -2.05
CA ILE A 71 7.24 3.61 -1.12
C ILE A 71 8.33 2.71 -1.69
N VAL A 72 9.37 2.46 -0.90
CA VAL A 72 10.52 1.69 -1.33
C VAL A 72 10.51 0.34 -0.64
N LEU A 73 10.65 -0.74 -1.43
CA LEU A 73 10.82 -2.09 -0.91
C LEU A 73 12.14 -2.65 -1.45
N GLU A 74 12.83 -3.38 -0.60
CA GLU A 74 14.17 -3.88 -0.93
C GLU A 74 14.33 -5.31 -0.42
N THR A 75 14.89 -6.17 -1.27
CA THR A 75 15.20 -7.54 -0.93
C THR A 75 16.67 -7.81 -1.19
N ALA A 76 17.10 -9.07 -1.07
CA ALA A 76 18.50 -9.43 -1.25
C ALA A 76 19.07 -8.98 -2.61
N SER A 77 18.29 -9.11 -3.69
CA SER A 77 18.78 -8.81 -5.03
C SER A 77 17.96 -7.80 -5.81
N LEU A 78 16.85 -7.31 -5.24
CA LEU A 78 15.92 -6.43 -5.93
C LEU A 78 15.59 -5.18 -5.11
N TYR A 79 15.20 -4.14 -5.82
CA TYR A 79 14.80 -2.87 -5.25
C TYR A 79 13.64 -2.33 -6.08
N ILE A 80 12.54 -1.97 -5.45
CA ILE A 80 11.45 -1.31 -6.15
C ILE A 80 11.08 0.01 -5.47
N SER A 81 10.59 0.94 -6.29
CA SER A 81 9.99 2.18 -5.83
C SER A 81 8.59 2.25 -6.40
N ALA A 82 7.60 2.40 -5.52
CA ALA A 82 6.20 2.60 -5.89
C ALA A 82 5.84 4.03 -5.55
N ARG A 83 5.70 4.88 -6.56
CA ARG A 83 5.42 6.30 -6.36
C ARG A 83 3.93 6.56 -6.56
N ILE A 84 3.33 7.30 -5.64
CA ILE A 84 1.93 7.71 -5.75
C ILE A 84 1.87 8.89 -6.74
N VAL A 85 1.38 8.63 -7.94
CA VAL A 85 1.30 9.66 -9.00
C VAL A 85 -0.05 10.35 -9.04
N ASP A 86 -1.09 9.70 -8.50
CA ASP A 86 -2.41 10.28 -8.40
C ASP A 86 -3.15 9.66 -7.23
N MET A 87 -3.89 10.48 -6.47
CA MET A 87 -4.60 10.03 -5.29
C MET A 87 -5.79 10.93 -5.03
N GLN A 88 -6.96 10.33 -4.87
CA GLN A 88 -8.18 11.04 -4.50
C GLN A 88 -8.93 10.24 -3.44
N TYR A 89 -9.42 10.92 -2.43
CA TYR A 89 -10.29 10.32 -1.42
C TYR A 89 -11.75 10.44 -1.84
N GLY A 90 -12.55 9.46 -1.46
CA GLY A 90 -13.99 9.51 -1.66
C GLY A 90 -14.65 10.37 -0.60
N GLY A 91 -15.87 10.82 -0.90
CA GLY A 91 -16.69 11.61 0.01
C GLY A 91 -17.90 10.83 0.53
N GLY A 92 -18.76 11.50 1.28
CA GLY A 92 -20.00 10.94 1.78
C GLY A 92 -20.06 10.87 3.31
N ALA A 93 -20.81 9.91 3.83
CA ALA A 93 -21.10 9.81 5.27
C ALA A 93 -19.94 9.25 6.11
N LEU A 94 -18.96 8.60 5.49
CA LEU A 94 -17.80 8.08 6.19
C LEU A 94 -16.85 9.20 6.59
N PRO A 95 -15.93 8.96 7.54
CA PRO A 95 -14.97 9.99 7.94
C PRO A 95 -14.20 10.56 6.76
N GLN A 96 -13.80 11.82 6.86
CA GLN A 96 -13.01 12.48 5.83
C GLN A 96 -11.68 11.74 5.63
N ASN A 97 -11.26 11.59 4.36
CA ASN A 97 -10.00 10.92 4.00
C ASN A 97 -9.90 9.49 4.50
N SER A 98 -11.04 8.77 4.53
CA SER A 98 -11.11 7.41 5.07
C SER A 98 -10.95 6.33 4.02
N PHE A 99 -11.30 6.61 2.76
CA PHE A 99 -11.14 5.61 1.69
C PHE A 99 -10.75 6.26 0.38
N PHE A 100 -10.08 5.49 -0.45
CA PHE A 100 -9.59 5.96 -1.75
C PHE A 100 -10.67 5.83 -2.81
N ASN A 101 -10.95 6.93 -3.51
CA ASN A 101 -11.75 6.90 -4.72
C ASN A 101 -10.86 6.54 -5.91
N GLN A 102 -9.61 6.99 -5.88
CA GLN A 102 -8.63 6.69 -6.91
C GLN A 102 -7.23 6.69 -6.29
N LEU A 103 -6.43 5.70 -6.67
CA LEU A 103 -5.03 5.61 -6.27
C LEU A 103 -4.25 5.01 -7.42
N THR A 104 -3.28 5.75 -7.94
CA THR A 104 -2.43 5.30 -9.03
C THR A 104 -0.99 5.27 -8.56
N LEU A 105 -0.36 4.12 -8.72
CA LEU A 105 1.06 3.93 -8.39
C LEU A 105 1.85 3.68 -9.65
N GLU A 106 3.06 4.25 -9.68
CA GLU A 106 4.03 3.99 -10.72
C GLU A 106 5.16 3.15 -10.11
N PHE A 107 5.34 1.94 -10.61
CA PHE A 107 6.37 1.03 -10.12
C PHE A 107 7.62 1.14 -10.98
N SER A 108 8.77 1.21 -10.32
CA SER A 108 10.08 1.12 -10.96
C SER A 108 10.89 0.07 -10.22
N ALA A 109 11.55 -0.81 -10.96
CA ALA A 109 12.26 -1.93 -10.35
C ALA A 109 13.69 -2.01 -10.88
N TRP A 110 14.62 -2.33 -9.99
CA TRP A 110 16.03 -2.48 -10.32
C TRP A 110 16.57 -3.74 -9.68
N ARG A 111 17.51 -4.35 -10.38
CA ARG A 111 18.31 -5.43 -9.80
C ARG A 111 19.49 -4.81 -9.08
N LYS A 112 19.74 -5.26 -7.86
CA LYS A 112 20.93 -4.86 -7.09
C LYS A 112 22.16 -5.56 -7.65
N ILE A 113 23.23 -4.84 -7.75
CA ILE A 113 24.48 -5.36 -8.28
C ILE A 113 25.39 -5.79 -7.13
#